data_ef5a264a5cf844a820e41d2af03e1941
#
_entry.id   ef5a264a5cf844a820e41d2af03e1941
#
_cell.length_a   1.000
_cell.length_b   1.000
_cell.length_c   1.000
_cell.angle_alpha   90.00
_cell.angle_beta   90.00
_cell.angle_gamma   90.00
#
_symmetry.space_group_name_H-M   'P 1'
#
loop_
_entity.id
_entity.type
_entity.pdbx_description
1 polymer ?
#
loop_
_entity_poly.entity_id
_entity_poly.type
_entity_poly.pdbx_seq_one_letter_code
_entity_poly.pdbx_strand_id
1 'polypeptide(L)'
;MFQMYGVVPPMVTPFRENGEVDYEGLAALVQFLSGQVDGLFINGSYGGGVLMTEEERKGVAEATLKAAQGKIPVIVHVGTADSLSAARLTEHAVQCGAAAVAAVGPYYFKHSSEDICDYFHTLVDAAKGRVPVYVYNNPQFQGYPMELELIRTLKEKVGVSGVKDATFDIQA
;
A
#
# COMPACT_ATOMS: atom_id res chain seq x y z
N MET A 1 2.36 -7.39 -17.69
CA MET A 1 2.20 -7.33 -16.23
C MET A 1 3.02 -6.15 -15.72
N PHE A 2 2.44 -5.27 -14.91
CA PHE A 2 3.15 -4.10 -14.37
C PHE A 2 4.32 -4.57 -13.50
N GLN A 3 5.48 -3.98 -13.70
CA GLN A 3 6.67 -4.18 -12.87
C GLN A 3 7.20 -2.81 -12.47
N MET A 4 7.51 -2.64 -11.17
CA MET A 4 8.09 -1.42 -10.64
C MET A 4 9.61 -1.55 -10.63
N TYR A 5 10.29 -0.54 -11.15
CA TYR A 5 11.75 -0.43 -11.13
C TYR A 5 12.18 0.91 -10.55
N GLY A 6 13.41 0.99 -10.10
CA GLY A 6 14.04 2.22 -9.67
C GLY A 6 13.63 2.65 -8.26
N VAL A 7 13.60 3.94 -8.04
CA VAL A 7 13.37 4.57 -6.73
C VAL A 7 11.88 4.85 -6.55
N VAL A 8 11.28 4.22 -5.54
CA VAL A 8 9.86 4.38 -5.18
C VAL A 8 9.76 4.78 -3.70
N PRO A 9 9.89 6.07 -3.38
CA PRO A 9 9.87 6.52 -2.00
C PRO A 9 8.48 6.36 -1.37
N PRO A 10 8.43 6.00 -0.07
CA PRO A 10 7.21 6.13 0.72
C PRO A 10 6.97 7.62 0.98
N MET A 11 5.92 8.16 0.35
CA MET A 11 5.58 9.57 0.40
C MET A 11 4.86 9.92 1.72
N VAL A 12 5.19 11.05 2.30
CA VAL A 12 4.45 11.65 3.43
C VAL A 12 3.12 12.22 2.94
N THR A 13 2.14 12.30 3.83
CA THR A 13 0.88 13.03 3.61
C THR A 13 0.98 14.39 4.33
N PRO A 14 0.92 15.52 3.61
CA PRO A 14 0.85 16.83 4.26
C PRO A 14 -0.49 17.01 4.99
N PHE A 15 -0.44 17.60 6.18
CA PHE A 15 -1.61 17.97 6.97
C PHE A 15 -1.54 19.46 7.31
N ARG A 16 -2.70 20.08 7.41
CA ARG A 16 -2.86 21.45 7.89
C ARG A 16 -2.78 21.50 9.43
N GLU A 17 -2.64 22.68 9.99
CA GLU A 17 -2.59 22.86 11.46
C GLU A 17 -3.85 22.36 12.18
N ASN A 18 -4.99 22.35 11.50
CA ASN A 18 -6.25 21.83 12.03
C ASN A 18 -6.38 20.29 11.94
N GLY A 19 -5.35 19.60 11.42
CA GLY A 19 -5.32 18.14 11.26
C GLY A 19 -5.96 17.60 9.98
N GLU A 20 -6.52 18.43 9.12
CA GLU A 20 -7.05 18.03 7.82
C GLU A 20 -5.93 17.77 6.80
N VAL A 21 -6.16 16.86 5.85
CA VAL A 21 -5.21 16.63 4.75
C VAL A 21 -5.06 17.90 3.91
N ASP A 22 -3.82 18.32 3.69
CA ASP A 22 -3.51 19.42 2.79
C ASP A 22 -3.36 18.92 1.36
N TYR A 23 -4.47 18.88 0.63
CA TYR A 23 -4.49 18.42 -0.76
C TYR A 23 -3.70 19.30 -1.74
N GLU A 24 -3.52 20.59 -1.44
CA GLU A 24 -2.70 21.50 -2.25
C GLU A 24 -1.22 21.19 -2.07
N GLY A 25 -0.77 21.05 -0.82
CA GLY A 25 0.57 20.61 -0.48
C GLY A 25 0.87 19.21 -1.01
N LEU A 26 -0.10 18.29 -0.95
CA LEU A 26 0.00 16.95 -1.51
C LEU A 26 0.24 17.00 -3.03
N ALA A 27 -0.54 17.78 -3.77
CA ALA A 27 -0.38 17.92 -5.22
C ALA A 27 0.97 18.53 -5.60
N ALA A 28 1.43 19.55 -4.86
CA ALA A 28 2.73 20.16 -5.07
C ALA A 28 3.88 19.16 -4.82
N LEU A 29 3.78 18.34 -3.76
CA LEU A 29 4.76 17.29 -3.45
C LEU A 29 4.80 16.22 -4.56
N VAL A 30 3.65 15.78 -5.06
CA VAL A 30 3.57 14.83 -6.17
C VAL A 30 4.23 15.40 -7.42
N GLN A 31 3.96 16.66 -7.77
CA GLN A 31 4.58 17.32 -8.92
C GLN A 31 6.10 17.43 -8.77
N PHE A 32 6.58 17.80 -7.58
CA PHE A 32 8.01 17.86 -7.27
C PHE A 32 8.69 16.50 -7.46
N LEU A 33 8.09 15.42 -6.96
CA LEU A 33 8.67 14.08 -7.02
C LEU A 33 8.58 13.45 -8.41
N SER A 34 7.53 13.75 -9.20
CA SER A 34 7.27 13.10 -10.49
C SER A 34 8.38 13.21 -11.53
N GLY A 35 9.31 14.16 -11.37
CA GLY A 35 10.49 14.31 -12.23
C GLY A 35 11.78 13.75 -11.64
N GLN A 36 11.75 13.17 -10.44
CA GLN A 36 12.95 12.81 -9.68
C GLN A 36 12.98 11.33 -9.26
N VAL A 37 11.85 10.64 -9.31
CA VAL A 37 11.72 9.24 -8.87
C VAL A 37 10.92 8.42 -9.87
N ASP A 38 10.99 7.10 -9.78
CA ASP A 38 10.38 6.18 -10.75
C ASP A 38 8.95 5.75 -10.39
N GLY A 39 8.53 5.98 -9.14
CA GLY A 39 7.19 5.68 -8.64
C GLY A 39 6.93 6.32 -7.30
N LEU A 40 5.68 6.27 -6.84
CA LEU A 40 5.27 6.75 -5.52
C LEU A 40 4.60 5.62 -4.73
N PHE A 41 4.90 5.55 -3.43
CA PHE A 41 4.22 4.67 -2.49
C PHE A 41 3.49 5.54 -1.46
N ILE A 42 2.15 5.52 -1.48
CA ILE A 42 1.32 6.41 -0.64
C ILE A 42 0.51 5.65 0.40
N ASN A 43 -0.01 6.36 1.40
CA ASN A 43 -0.82 5.81 2.49
C ASN A 43 -0.11 4.74 3.34
N GLY A 44 1.21 4.61 3.20
CA GLY A 44 2.01 3.72 4.05
C GLY A 44 2.31 4.33 5.41
N SER A 45 3.26 3.71 6.13
CA SER A 45 3.64 4.16 7.49
C SER A 45 4.15 5.61 7.50
N TYR A 46 5.00 5.98 6.55
CA TYR A 46 5.48 7.37 6.42
C TYR A 46 4.39 8.36 5.99
N GLY A 47 3.39 7.89 5.26
CA GLY A 47 2.22 8.68 4.88
C GLY A 47 1.14 8.76 5.96
N GLY A 48 1.37 8.17 7.14
CA GLY A 48 0.41 8.19 8.24
C GLY A 48 -0.90 7.44 7.94
N GLY A 49 -0.87 6.48 6.99
CA GLY A 49 -2.08 5.82 6.48
C GLY A 49 -2.95 5.18 7.55
N VAL A 50 -2.33 4.61 8.59
CA VAL A 50 -3.05 3.99 9.72
C VAL A 50 -3.70 5.00 10.68
N LEU A 51 -3.32 6.28 10.59
CA LEU A 51 -3.86 7.37 11.41
C LEU A 51 -5.01 8.10 10.72
N MET A 52 -5.19 7.86 9.43
CA MET A 52 -6.25 8.46 8.61
C MET A 52 -7.51 7.58 8.60
N THR A 53 -8.64 8.21 8.50
CA THR A 53 -9.91 7.54 8.20
C THR A 53 -9.89 6.89 6.82
N GLU A 54 -10.80 5.97 6.54
CA GLU A 54 -10.94 5.35 5.22
C GLU A 54 -11.18 6.41 4.13
N GLU A 55 -12.00 7.43 4.42
CA GLU A 55 -12.30 8.51 3.48
C GLU A 55 -11.09 9.42 3.21
N GLU A 56 -10.30 9.76 4.21
CA GLU A 56 -9.05 10.51 4.00
C GLU A 56 -8.05 9.72 3.15
N ARG A 57 -7.90 8.42 3.40
CA ARG A 57 -7.03 7.54 2.59
C ARG A 57 -7.48 7.49 1.13
N LYS A 58 -8.79 7.42 0.88
CA LYS A 58 -9.37 7.49 -0.46
C LYS A 58 -9.08 8.84 -1.11
N GLY A 59 -9.33 9.93 -0.40
CA GLY A 59 -9.05 11.29 -0.90
C GLY A 59 -7.57 11.51 -1.23
N VAL A 60 -6.65 11.01 -0.41
CA VAL A 60 -5.20 11.05 -0.70
C VAL A 60 -4.87 10.26 -1.95
N ALA A 61 -5.45 9.07 -2.15
CA ALA A 61 -5.23 8.28 -3.35
C ALA A 61 -5.74 8.99 -4.61
N GLU A 62 -6.96 9.52 -4.58
CA GLU A 62 -7.54 10.29 -5.68
C GLU A 62 -6.71 11.53 -6.04
N ALA A 63 -6.37 12.34 -5.04
CA ALA A 63 -5.60 13.55 -5.25
C ALA A 63 -4.18 13.26 -5.79
N THR A 64 -3.52 12.22 -5.27
CA THR A 64 -2.20 11.80 -5.77
C THR A 64 -2.27 11.32 -7.21
N LEU A 65 -3.20 10.43 -7.54
CA LEU A 65 -3.35 9.90 -8.90
C LEU A 65 -3.72 11.00 -9.90
N LYS A 66 -4.58 11.93 -9.50
CA LYS A 66 -4.93 13.12 -10.30
C LYS A 66 -3.70 14.01 -10.53
N ALA A 67 -2.89 14.27 -9.49
CA ALA A 67 -1.69 15.11 -9.61
C ALA A 67 -0.59 14.44 -10.42
N ALA A 68 -0.44 13.11 -10.32
CA ALA A 68 0.51 12.32 -11.08
C ALA A 68 0.20 12.29 -12.58
N GLN A 69 -1.06 12.46 -13.00
CA GLN A 69 -1.50 12.52 -14.41
C GLN A 69 -1.01 11.35 -15.26
N GLY A 70 -0.81 10.17 -14.68
CA GLY A 70 -0.26 9.01 -15.37
C GLY A 70 1.22 9.09 -15.74
N LYS A 71 1.93 10.16 -15.37
CA LYS A 71 3.37 10.34 -15.67
C LYS A 71 4.27 9.48 -14.80
N ILE A 72 3.80 9.11 -13.62
CA ILE A 72 4.52 8.30 -12.64
C ILE A 72 3.57 7.28 -12.03
N PRO A 73 3.95 5.99 -11.92
CA PRO A 73 3.12 4.98 -11.30
C PRO A 73 2.98 5.21 -9.79
N VAL A 74 1.78 4.95 -9.28
CA VAL A 74 1.46 5.09 -7.85
C VAL A 74 1.05 3.74 -7.28
N ILE A 75 1.73 3.31 -6.23
CA ILE A 75 1.35 2.18 -5.38
C ILE A 75 0.56 2.74 -4.20
N VAL A 76 -0.64 2.23 -3.99
CA VAL A 76 -1.48 2.63 -2.86
C VAL A 76 -1.41 1.57 -1.76
N HIS A 77 -1.01 1.97 -0.55
CA HIS A 77 -1.11 1.10 0.61
C HIS A 77 -2.57 1.04 1.08
N VAL A 78 -3.10 -0.18 1.16
CA VAL A 78 -4.51 -0.46 1.47
C VAL A 78 -4.68 -1.25 2.78
N GLY A 79 -3.58 -1.63 3.44
CA GLY A 79 -3.61 -2.45 4.64
C GLY A 79 -4.36 -1.79 5.80
N THR A 80 -5.17 -2.59 6.48
CA THR A 80 -5.94 -2.27 7.70
C THR A 80 -5.91 -3.46 8.65
N ALA A 81 -6.41 -3.29 9.86
CA ALA A 81 -6.52 -4.39 10.82
C ALA A 81 -7.57 -5.44 10.40
N ASP A 82 -8.58 -5.04 9.61
CA ASP A 82 -9.65 -5.93 9.12
C ASP A 82 -9.62 -6.06 7.58
N SER A 83 -10.01 -7.23 7.09
CA SER A 83 -9.98 -7.56 5.67
C SER A 83 -11.02 -6.80 4.84
N LEU A 84 -12.18 -6.45 5.41
CA LEU A 84 -13.26 -5.81 4.67
C LEU A 84 -12.92 -4.35 4.35
N SER A 85 -12.36 -3.61 5.30
CA SER A 85 -11.86 -2.24 5.04
C SER A 85 -10.71 -2.25 4.04
N ALA A 86 -9.77 -3.21 4.16
CA ALA A 86 -8.68 -3.36 3.21
C ALA A 86 -9.20 -3.69 1.79
N ALA A 87 -10.23 -4.51 1.67
CA ALA A 87 -10.88 -4.81 0.39
C ALA A 87 -11.52 -3.57 -0.24
N ARG A 88 -12.28 -2.78 0.54
CA ARG A 88 -12.89 -1.53 0.04
C ARG A 88 -11.84 -0.52 -0.44
N LEU A 89 -10.74 -0.37 0.31
CA LEU A 89 -9.62 0.48 -0.11
C LEU A 89 -8.94 -0.06 -1.38
N THR A 90 -8.82 -1.39 -1.50
CA THR A 90 -8.28 -2.03 -2.71
C THR A 90 -9.16 -1.75 -3.93
N GLU A 91 -10.46 -1.99 -3.82
CA GLU A 91 -11.41 -1.71 -4.91
C GLU A 91 -11.37 -0.24 -5.33
N HIS A 92 -11.34 0.66 -4.36
CA HIS A 92 -11.25 2.11 -4.62
C HIS A 92 -9.93 2.47 -5.35
N ALA A 93 -8.77 1.99 -4.86
CA ALA A 93 -7.47 2.25 -5.50
C ALA A 93 -7.45 1.75 -6.95
N VAL A 94 -8.02 0.56 -7.20
CA VAL A 94 -8.16 0.00 -8.55
C VAL A 94 -9.04 0.89 -9.43
N GLN A 95 -10.17 1.37 -8.92
CA GLN A 95 -11.08 2.25 -9.67
C GLN A 95 -10.43 3.58 -10.01
N CYS A 96 -9.61 4.13 -9.11
CA CYS A 96 -8.88 5.39 -9.33
C CYS A 96 -7.67 5.25 -10.26
N GLY A 97 -7.29 4.03 -10.65
CA GLY A 97 -6.18 3.80 -11.59
C GLY A 97 -4.81 3.66 -10.93
N ALA A 98 -4.75 3.17 -9.68
CA ALA A 98 -3.48 2.79 -9.06
C ALA A 98 -2.72 1.78 -9.94
N ALA A 99 -1.40 1.89 -10.00
CA ALA A 99 -0.55 0.96 -10.73
C ALA A 99 -0.40 -0.38 -9.99
N ALA A 100 -0.49 -0.34 -8.67
CA ALA A 100 -0.45 -1.49 -7.78
C ALA A 100 -1.08 -1.13 -6.43
N VAL A 101 -1.40 -2.15 -5.65
CA VAL A 101 -1.73 -1.99 -4.23
C VAL A 101 -0.75 -2.77 -3.36
N ALA A 102 -0.55 -2.32 -2.14
CA ALA A 102 0.27 -3.02 -1.15
C ALA A 102 -0.42 -3.01 0.22
N ALA A 103 -0.20 -4.03 1.02
CA ALA A 103 -0.73 -4.08 2.37
C ALA A 103 0.29 -4.67 3.34
N VAL A 104 0.42 -4.08 4.54
CA VAL A 104 0.91 -4.84 5.69
C VAL A 104 -0.10 -5.95 5.99
N GLY A 105 0.32 -7.02 6.62
CA GLY A 105 -0.62 -8.00 7.15
C GLY A 105 -1.55 -7.38 8.21
N PRO A 106 -2.65 -8.04 8.55
CA PRO A 106 -3.52 -7.58 9.61
C PRO A 106 -2.70 -7.40 10.90
N TYR A 107 -2.92 -6.31 11.58
CA TYR A 107 -2.13 -5.90 12.75
C TYR A 107 -2.99 -5.76 14.00
N TYR A 108 -2.35 -5.45 15.13
CA TYR A 108 -2.91 -5.31 16.48
C TYR A 108 -3.02 -6.65 17.21
N PHE A 109 -3.54 -7.71 16.59
CA PHE A 109 -3.59 -9.06 17.16
C PHE A 109 -2.54 -9.97 16.50
N LYS A 110 -2.21 -11.07 17.19
CA LYS A 110 -1.44 -12.15 16.54
C LYS A 110 -2.39 -12.96 15.67
N HIS A 111 -1.91 -13.26 14.47
CA HIS A 111 -2.64 -14.02 13.47
C HIS A 111 -1.89 -15.30 13.11
N SER A 112 -2.62 -16.34 12.77
CA SER A 112 -2.05 -17.55 12.17
C SER A 112 -1.63 -17.28 10.72
N SER A 113 -0.79 -18.14 10.16
CA SER A 113 -0.46 -18.07 8.72
C SER A 113 -1.69 -18.23 7.83
N GLU A 114 -2.68 -19.00 8.27
CA GLU A 114 -3.95 -19.19 7.58
C GLU A 114 -4.75 -17.88 7.56
N ASP A 115 -4.92 -17.22 8.70
CA ASP A 115 -5.62 -15.92 8.77
C ASP A 115 -4.96 -14.87 7.89
N ILE A 116 -3.62 -14.87 7.81
CA ILE A 116 -2.87 -13.95 6.96
C ILE A 116 -3.10 -14.28 5.47
N CYS A 117 -3.14 -15.56 5.11
CA CYS A 117 -3.47 -15.97 3.76
C CYS A 117 -4.88 -15.54 3.36
N ASP A 118 -5.88 -15.73 4.22
CA ASP A 118 -7.27 -15.34 3.98
C ASP A 118 -7.41 -13.82 3.84
N TYR A 119 -6.68 -13.06 4.66
CA TYR A 119 -6.60 -11.61 4.53
C TYR A 119 -6.09 -11.20 3.15
N PHE A 120 -4.96 -11.72 2.69
CA PHE A 120 -4.41 -11.38 1.37
C PHE A 120 -5.24 -11.94 0.23
N HIS A 121 -5.90 -13.08 0.39
CA HIS A 121 -6.88 -13.61 -0.56
C HIS A 121 -7.99 -12.59 -0.82
N THR A 122 -8.55 -12.02 0.25
CA THR A 122 -9.58 -10.98 0.16
C THR A 122 -9.10 -9.76 -0.66
N LEU A 123 -7.84 -9.37 -0.51
CA LEU A 123 -7.27 -8.25 -1.27
C LEU A 123 -7.04 -8.60 -2.75
N VAL A 124 -6.55 -9.81 -3.03
CA VAL A 124 -6.34 -10.30 -4.41
C VAL A 124 -7.68 -10.39 -5.15
N ASP A 125 -8.72 -10.89 -4.48
CA ASP A 125 -10.07 -10.94 -5.03
C ASP A 125 -10.64 -9.53 -5.29
N ALA A 126 -10.44 -8.60 -4.36
CA ALA A 126 -10.86 -7.20 -4.53
C ALA A 126 -10.11 -6.49 -5.68
N ALA A 127 -8.86 -6.85 -5.93
CA ALA A 127 -8.08 -6.33 -7.05
C ALA A 127 -8.56 -6.87 -8.41
N LYS A 128 -9.29 -7.99 -8.45
CA LYS A 128 -9.92 -8.59 -9.65
C LYS A 128 -8.93 -8.81 -10.81
N GLY A 129 -7.66 -9.08 -10.50
CA GLY A 129 -6.59 -9.24 -11.49
C GLY A 129 -6.23 -7.96 -12.27
N ARG A 130 -6.77 -6.80 -11.91
CA ARG A 130 -6.56 -5.53 -12.61
C ARG A 130 -5.24 -4.86 -12.25
N VAL A 131 -4.80 -5.04 -11.00
CA VAL A 131 -3.52 -4.53 -10.49
C VAL A 131 -2.82 -5.59 -9.66
N PRO A 132 -1.47 -5.61 -9.61
CA PRO A 132 -0.74 -6.49 -8.70
C PRO A 132 -0.95 -6.10 -7.24
N VAL A 133 -0.98 -7.11 -6.37
CA VAL A 133 -1.04 -6.96 -4.91
C VAL A 133 0.33 -7.32 -4.33
N TYR A 134 0.91 -6.42 -3.55
CA TYR A 134 2.19 -6.62 -2.88
C TYR A 134 2.01 -6.80 -1.38
N VAL A 135 2.75 -7.71 -0.80
CA VAL A 135 2.92 -7.81 0.65
C VAL A 135 3.86 -6.69 1.11
N TYR A 136 3.51 -6.00 2.17
CA TYR A 136 4.44 -5.11 2.88
C TYR A 136 4.83 -5.77 4.20
N ASN A 137 5.99 -6.43 4.22
CA ASN A 137 6.56 -7.04 5.42
C ASN A 137 7.20 -5.96 6.30
N ASN A 138 6.52 -5.61 7.39
CA ASN A 138 7.02 -4.66 8.38
C ASN A 138 6.76 -5.18 9.80
N PRO A 139 7.64 -6.06 10.31
CA PRO A 139 7.44 -6.71 11.62
C PRO A 139 7.26 -5.74 12.78
N GLN A 140 7.89 -4.57 12.70
CA GLN A 140 7.81 -3.56 13.75
C GLN A 140 6.38 -3.01 13.92
N PHE A 141 5.63 -2.88 12.83
CA PHE A 141 4.28 -2.29 12.86
C PHE A 141 3.17 -3.33 12.79
N GLN A 142 3.40 -4.45 12.12
CA GLN A 142 2.40 -5.52 12.09
C GLN A 142 2.44 -6.43 13.33
N GLY A 143 3.56 -6.42 14.09
CA GLY A 143 3.68 -7.17 15.36
C GLY A 143 4.14 -8.62 15.20
N TYR A 144 4.46 -9.06 14.00
CA TYR A 144 5.00 -10.38 13.69
C TYR A 144 5.81 -10.35 12.38
N PRO A 145 6.84 -11.20 12.21
CA PRO A 145 7.54 -11.36 10.93
C PRO A 145 6.68 -12.17 9.95
N MET A 146 6.83 -11.89 8.67
CA MET A 146 6.38 -12.78 7.60
C MET A 146 7.56 -13.61 7.16
N GLU A 147 7.65 -14.83 7.69
CA GLU A 147 8.72 -15.77 7.38
C GLU A 147 8.68 -16.15 5.89
N LEU A 148 9.83 -16.56 5.35
CA LEU A 148 9.97 -16.90 3.93
C LEU A 148 8.95 -17.93 3.44
N GLU A 149 8.63 -18.92 4.27
CA GLU A 149 7.64 -19.96 3.92
C GLU A 149 6.23 -19.39 3.80
N LEU A 150 5.85 -18.44 4.64
CA LEU A 150 4.58 -17.73 4.52
C LEU A 150 4.56 -16.87 3.24
N ILE A 151 5.65 -16.17 2.95
CA ILE A 151 5.75 -15.35 1.72
C ILE A 151 5.64 -16.23 0.46
N ARG A 152 6.26 -17.42 0.45
CA ARG A 152 6.11 -18.39 -0.63
C ARG A 152 4.66 -18.84 -0.78
N THR A 153 4.01 -19.17 0.33
CA THR A 153 2.58 -19.55 0.33
C THR A 153 1.70 -18.45 -0.21
N LEU A 154 1.91 -17.20 0.20
CA LEU A 154 1.19 -16.03 -0.31
C LEU A 154 1.39 -15.87 -1.82
N LYS A 155 2.59 -16.07 -2.33
CA LYS A 155 2.87 -16.00 -3.77
C LYS A 155 2.23 -17.13 -4.54
N GLU A 156 2.40 -18.39 -4.10
CA GLU A 156 2.04 -19.58 -4.88
C GLU A 156 0.55 -19.93 -4.77
N LYS A 157 -0.06 -19.72 -3.60
CA LYS A 157 -1.44 -20.12 -3.33
C LYS A 157 -2.42 -18.97 -3.32
N VAL A 158 -2.00 -17.78 -2.89
CA VAL A 158 -2.87 -16.60 -2.81
C VAL A 158 -2.75 -15.72 -4.06
N GLY A 159 -1.56 -15.68 -4.68
CA GLY A 159 -1.35 -14.95 -5.92
C GLY A 159 -0.84 -13.51 -5.72
N VAL A 160 -0.19 -13.21 -4.59
CA VAL A 160 0.49 -11.93 -4.44
C VAL A 160 1.65 -11.81 -5.43
N SER A 161 1.92 -10.60 -5.88
CA SER A 161 2.87 -10.35 -6.98
C SER A 161 4.30 -10.13 -6.51
N GLY A 162 4.51 -9.78 -5.25
CA GLY A 162 5.82 -9.52 -4.69
C GLY A 162 5.76 -9.00 -3.25
N VAL A 163 6.92 -8.62 -2.74
CA VAL A 163 7.10 -8.16 -1.36
C VAL A 163 7.84 -6.83 -1.36
N LYS A 164 7.34 -5.89 -0.54
CA LYS A 164 8.12 -4.76 -0.04
C LYS A 164 8.60 -5.15 1.35
N ASP A 165 9.88 -5.36 1.51
CA ASP A 165 10.47 -5.69 2.79
C ASP A 165 11.00 -4.46 3.51
N ALA A 166 10.73 -4.35 4.81
CA ALA A 166 11.21 -3.29 5.70
C ALA A 166 11.82 -3.88 6.97
N THR A 167 12.35 -5.10 6.88
CA THR A 167 13.21 -5.68 7.91
C THR A 167 14.60 -5.03 7.83
N PHE A 168 15.37 -5.16 8.91
CA PHE A 168 16.79 -4.76 8.90
C PHE A 168 17.70 -5.91 8.43
N ASP A 169 17.13 -7.07 8.14
CA ASP A 169 17.86 -8.25 7.68
C ASP A 169 17.76 -8.37 6.16
N ILE A 170 18.81 -7.94 5.46
CA ILE A 170 18.91 -8.04 4.00
C ILE A 170 19.37 -9.41 3.50
N GLN A 171 19.60 -10.36 4.40
CA GLN A 171 20.03 -11.72 4.07
C GLN A 171 18.93 -12.76 4.27
N ALA A 172 17.77 -12.33 4.81
CA ALA A 172 16.63 -13.21 5.04
C ALA A 172 15.90 -13.61 3.75
#